data_5211e1edfeffa9f5f9ea9fe2721aa236
#
_entry.id   5211e1edfeffa9f5f9ea9fe2721aa236
#
_cell.length_a   1.000
_cell.length_b   1.000
_cell.length_c   1.000
_cell.angle_alpha   90.00
_cell.angle_beta   90.00
_cell.angle_gamma   90.00
#
_symmetry.space_group_name_H-M   'P 1'
#
loop_
_entity.id
_entity.type
_entity.pdbx_description
1 polymer ?
#
loop_
_entity_poly.entity_id
_entity_poly.type
_entity_poly.pdbx_seq_one_letter_code
_entity_poly.pdbx_strand_id
1 'polypeptide(L)'
;MVNQTPTSHAPPGPQLDRIFAALADPTRRALIQRLDGVEELTISELARPLAMSLPAVMKHLDVLENAGLIARHKTGRSVQCRLTAGPMEDAMGWLARYQRFWTESLDRLAQALERQP
;
A
#
# COMPACT_ATOMS: atom_id res chain seq x y z
N MET A 1 -6.14 -8.93 -32.30
CA MET A 1 -6.10 -8.92 -31.64
C MET A 1 -5.57 -9.12 -30.68
N VAL A 2 -5.36 -9.13 -30.15
CA VAL A 2 -5.04 -9.17 -29.31
C VAL A 2 -4.64 -9.40 -28.44
N ASN A 3 -4.43 -9.58 -27.94
CA ASN A 3 -4.22 -9.80 -27.06
C ASN A 3 -3.54 -9.74 -26.25
N GLN A 4 -3.54 -9.53 -25.62
CA GLN A 4 -2.99 -9.40 -24.83
C GLN A 4 -2.70 -9.92 -23.88
N THR A 5 -2.04 -10.12 -23.55
CA THR A 5 -1.85 -10.82 -22.71
C THR A 5 -1.30 -10.54 -21.62
N PRO A 6 -1.66 -10.64 -20.73
CA PRO A 6 -1.25 -10.25 -19.51
C PRO A 6 -0.24 -11.07 -18.93
N THR A 7 0.81 -11.12 -19.47
CA THR A 7 1.90 -11.77 -18.84
C THR A 7 2.46 -10.93 -17.74
N SER A 8 2.04 -9.70 -17.64
CA SER A 8 2.51 -8.79 -16.60
C SER A 8 1.84 -9.10 -15.28
N HIS A 9 2.58 -9.07 -14.18
CA HIS A 9 2.04 -9.18 -12.84
C HIS A 9 1.67 -7.83 -12.26
N ALA A 10 1.86 -6.76 -13.05
CA ALA A 10 1.46 -5.44 -12.59
C ALA A 10 -0.06 -5.32 -12.64
N PRO A 11 -0.67 -4.64 -11.68
CA PRO A 11 -2.10 -4.41 -11.73
C PRO A 11 -2.46 -3.48 -12.87
N PRO A 12 -3.71 -3.50 -13.34
CA PRO A 12 -4.15 -2.51 -14.32
C PRO A 12 -3.93 -1.10 -13.78
N GLY A 13 -3.77 -0.14 -14.69
CA GLY A 13 -3.53 1.24 -14.33
C GLY A 13 -4.46 1.82 -13.27
N PRO A 14 -5.79 1.68 -13.42
CA PRO A 14 -6.70 2.22 -12.41
C PRO A 14 -6.52 1.61 -11.03
N GLN A 15 -6.21 0.32 -10.94
CA GLN A 15 -5.96 -0.31 -9.67
C GLN A 15 -4.66 0.19 -9.04
N LEU A 16 -3.61 0.32 -9.85
CA LEU A 16 -2.33 0.84 -9.38
C LEU A 16 -2.49 2.26 -8.87
N ASP A 17 -3.27 3.07 -9.58
CA ASP A 17 -3.55 4.44 -9.18
C ASP A 17 -4.23 4.48 -7.82
N ARG A 18 -5.20 3.59 -7.58
CA ARG A 18 -5.89 3.54 -6.29
C ARG A 18 -4.95 3.16 -5.16
N ILE A 19 -4.03 2.23 -5.42
CA ILE A 19 -3.07 1.82 -4.41
C ILE A 19 -2.18 2.99 -4.02
N PHE A 20 -1.58 3.67 -4.98
CA PHE A 20 -0.71 4.78 -4.68
C PHE A 20 -1.45 5.96 -4.06
N ALA A 21 -2.67 6.24 -4.53
CA ALA A 21 -3.48 7.30 -3.94
C ALA A 21 -3.80 6.97 -2.48
N ALA A 22 -4.14 5.71 -2.18
CA ALA A 22 -4.42 5.31 -0.81
C ALA A 22 -3.20 5.48 0.08
N LEU A 23 -2.01 5.19 -0.43
CA LEU A 23 -0.77 5.30 0.34
C LEU A 23 -0.24 6.72 0.42
N ALA A 24 -0.83 7.67 -0.30
CA ALA A 24 -0.33 9.04 -0.33
C ALA A 24 -0.71 9.86 0.91
N ASP A 25 -1.52 9.30 1.79
CA ASP A 25 -1.99 9.99 2.99
C ASP A 25 -1.31 9.42 4.23
N PRO A 26 -0.75 10.28 5.13
CA PRO A 26 -0.04 9.78 6.30
C PRO A 26 -0.91 9.00 7.28
N THR A 27 -2.18 9.38 7.43
CA THR A 27 -3.08 8.64 8.33
C THR A 27 -3.31 7.24 7.80
N ARG A 28 -3.51 7.11 6.50
CA ARG A 28 -3.71 5.77 5.91
C ARG A 28 -2.46 4.91 6.03
N ARG A 29 -1.28 5.51 5.85
CA ARG A 29 -0.04 4.76 6.07
C ARG A 29 0.10 4.32 7.52
N ALA A 30 -0.31 5.16 8.47
CA ALA A 30 -0.27 4.80 9.89
C ALA A 30 -1.22 3.64 10.20
N LEU A 31 -2.39 3.62 9.58
CA LEU A 31 -3.33 2.51 9.75
C LEU A 31 -2.73 1.20 9.26
N ILE A 32 -2.09 1.24 8.09
CA ILE A 32 -1.42 0.05 7.55
C ILE A 32 -0.31 -0.41 8.48
N GLN A 33 0.49 0.53 9.00
CA GLN A 33 1.57 0.18 9.92
C GLN A 33 1.04 -0.50 11.18
N ARG A 34 -0.11 -0.08 11.68
CA ARG A 34 -0.70 -0.70 12.85
C ARG A 34 -1.13 -2.14 12.57
N LEU A 35 -1.49 -2.45 11.34
CA LEU A 35 -1.90 -3.80 10.97
C LEU A 35 -0.72 -4.70 10.62
N ASP A 36 0.48 -4.13 10.51
CA ASP A 36 1.67 -4.90 10.20
C ASP A 36 2.05 -5.75 11.42
N GLY A 37 2.27 -7.04 11.18
CA GLY A 37 2.70 -7.94 12.23
C GLY A 37 1.59 -8.47 13.13
N VAL A 38 0.34 -8.10 12.88
CA VAL A 38 -0.81 -8.64 13.60
C VAL A 38 -1.76 -9.29 12.63
N GLU A 39 -2.55 -10.23 13.12
CA GLU A 39 -3.50 -10.92 12.25
C GLU A 39 -4.64 -9.99 11.88
N GLU A 40 -5.22 -9.34 12.86
CA GLU A 40 -6.28 -8.36 12.63
C GLU A 40 -6.47 -7.48 13.85
N LEU A 41 -7.09 -6.32 13.65
CA LEU A 41 -7.48 -5.41 14.72
C LEU A 41 -8.92 -4.96 14.48
N THR A 42 -9.64 -4.67 15.55
CA THR A 42 -10.96 -4.07 15.41
C THR A 42 -10.82 -2.62 14.97
N ILE A 43 -11.91 -2.09 14.40
CA ILE A 43 -11.92 -0.67 14.02
C ILE A 43 -11.67 0.20 15.25
N SER A 44 -12.24 -0.17 16.41
CA SER A 44 -12.02 0.59 17.64
C SER A 44 -10.56 0.61 18.05
N GLU A 45 -9.88 -0.52 17.92
CA GLU A 45 -8.45 -0.59 18.23
C GLU A 45 -7.63 0.27 17.28
N LEU A 46 -7.99 0.25 16.00
CA LEU A 46 -7.29 1.06 15.00
C LEU A 46 -7.51 2.56 15.24
N ALA A 47 -8.72 2.94 15.62
CA ALA A 47 -9.06 4.35 15.79
C ALA A 47 -8.52 4.94 17.08
N ARG A 48 -8.27 4.12 18.10
CA ARG A 48 -7.97 4.60 19.44
C ARG A 48 -6.82 5.59 19.51
N PRO A 49 -5.68 5.36 18.84
CA PRO A 49 -4.58 6.32 18.93
C PRO A 49 -4.72 7.53 18.01
N LEU A 50 -5.76 7.60 17.21
CA LEU A 50 -5.90 8.67 16.22
C LEU A 50 -6.75 9.80 16.80
N ALA A 51 -6.27 11.03 16.60
CA ALA A 51 -7.00 12.23 17.06
C ALA A 51 -7.99 12.66 15.99
N MET A 52 -8.94 11.78 15.66
CA MET A 52 -9.95 12.11 14.67
C MET A 52 -11.23 11.32 14.98
N SER A 53 -12.34 11.76 14.40
CA SER A 53 -13.62 11.13 14.64
C SER A 53 -13.68 9.74 14.00
N LEU A 54 -14.55 8.91 14.53
CA LEU A 54 -14.75 7.58 13.96
C LEU A 54 -15.21 7.64 12.49
N PRO A 55 -16.15 8.52 12.11
CA PRO A 55 -16.50 8.63 10.69
C PRO A 55 -15.30 8.98 9.80
N ALA A 56 -14.36 9.80 10.28
CA ALA A 56 -13.17 10.11 9.50
C ALA A 56 -12.28 8.89 9.35
N VAL A 57 -12.10 8.10 10.43
CA VAL A 57 -11.35 6.85 10.35
C VAL A 57 -12.01 5.90 9.36
N MET A 58 -13.35 5.80 9.39
CA MET A 58 -14.08 4.93 8.49
C MET A 58 -13.85 5.30 7.02
N LYS A 59 -13.76 6.60 6.71
CA LYS A 59 -13.50 7.04 5.34
C LYS A 59 -12.11 6.60 4.88
N HIS A 60 -11.13 6.71 5.76
CA HIS A 60 -9.78 6.23 5.42
C HIS A 60 -9.77 4.73 5.20
N LEU A 61 -10.49 3.97 6.01
CA LEU A 61 -10.58 2.52 5.84
C LEU A 61 -11.30 2.16 4.54
N ASP A 62 -12.32 2.94 4.14
CA ASP A 62 -12.98 2.72 2.86
C ASP A 62 -12.01 2.88 1.70
N VAL A 63 -11.17 3.90 1.72
CA VAL A 63 -10.18 4.12 0.67
C VAL A 63 -9.20 2.95 0.61
N LEU A 64 -8.72 2.50 1.77
CA LEU A 64 -7.80 1.37 1.83
C LEU A 64 -8.43 0.08 1.33
N GLU A 65 -9.67 -0.16 1.69
CA GLU A 65 -10.36 -1.37 1.25
C GLU A 65 -10.66 -1.33 -0.25
N ASN A 66 -11.06 -0.17 -0.77
CA ASN A 66 -11.31 -0.01 -2.20
C ASN A 66 -10.05 -0.19 -3.02
N ALA A 67 -8.89 0.11 -2.46
CA ALA A 67 -7.60 -0.13 -3.10
C ALA A 67 -7.14 -1.58 -2.95
N GLY A 68 -7.87 -2.38 -2.17
CA GLY A 68 -7.51 -3.78 -1.95
C GLY A 68 -6.37 -3.98 -0.98
N LEU A 69 -6.06 -2.99 -0.16
CA LEU A 69 -4.94 -3.09 0.78
C LEU A 69 -5.34 -3.67 2.12
N ILE A 70 -6.61 -3.58 2.47
CA ILE A 70 -7.16 -4.19 3.67
C ILE A 70 -8.46 -4.88 3.33
N ALA A 71 -8.87 -5.79 4.20
CA ALA A 71 -10.19 -6.40 4.17
C ALA A 71 -10.83 -6.20 5.53
N ARG A 72 -12.14 -6.01 5.54
CA ARG A 72 -12.90 -5.89 6.78
C ARG A 72 -13.93 -7.01 6.81
N HIS A 73 -14.16 -7.56 7.98
CA HIS A 73 -15.23 -8.55 8.15
C HIS A 73 -15.84 -8.36 9.53
N LYS A 74 -17.11 -8.70 9.62
CA LYS A 74 -17.85 -8.57 10.87
C LYS A 74 -17.82 -9.88 11.62
N THR A 75 -17.49 -9.80 12.91
CA THR A 75 -17.52 -10.94 13.81
C THR A 75 -18.32 -10.52 15.03
N GLY A 76 -19.54 -11.05 15.15
CA GLY A 76 -20.44 -10.60 16.21
C GLY A 76 -20.78 -9.12 16.04
N ARG A 77 -20.47 -8.32 17.04
CA ARG A 77 -20.73 -6.88 17.01
C ARG A 77 -19.49 -6.07 16.60
N SER A 78 -18.39 -6.75 16.35
CA SER A 78 -17.14 -6.07 16.03
C SER A 78 -16.85 -6.20 14.56
N VAL A 79 -16.19 -5.19 14.01
CA VAL A 79 -15.65 -5.25 12.65
C VAL A 79 -14.14 -5.35 12.75
N GLN A 80 -13.60 -6.37 12.14
CA GLN A 80 -12.16 -6.66 12.15
C GLN A 80 -11.54 -6.20 10.83
N CYS A 81 -10.33 -5.67 10.92
CA CYS A 81 -9.55 -5.26 9.75
C CYS A 81 -8.26 -6.04 9.70
N ARG A 82 -7.84 -6.41 8.50
CA ARG A 82 -6.56 -7.09 8.29
C ARG A 82 -5.95 -6.63 6.98
N LEU A 83 -4.64 -6.75 6.88
CA LEU A 83 -3.95 -6.48 5.62
C LEU A 83 -4.25 -7.60 4.62
N THR A 84 -4.29 -7.23 3.36
CA THR A 84 -4.37 -8.19 2.26
C THR A 84 -3.09 -8.11 1.44
N ALA A 85 -2.62 -9.27 0.97
CA ALA A 85 -1.30 -9.33 0.33
C ALA A 85 -1.31 -8.98 -1.16
N GLY A 86 -2.35 -9.40 -1.87
CA GLY A 86 -2.34 -9.39 -3.33
C GLY A 86 -2.03 -8.04 -3.98
N PRO A 87 -2.86 -7.01 -3.77
CA PRO A 87 -2.62 -5.73 -4.45
C PRO A 87 -1.30 -5.08 -4.06
N MET A 88 -0.89 -5.21 -2.79
CA MET A 88 0.39 -4.65 -2.38
C MET A 88 1.55 -5.38 -3.06
N GLU A 89 1.47 -6.70 -3.19
CA GLU A 89 2.48 -7.48 -3.90
C GLU A 89 2.58 -7.05 -5.36
N ASP A 90 1.43 -6.81 -6.00
CA ASP A 90 1.41 -6.36 -7.38
C ASP A 90 2.07 -4.99 -7.53
N ALA A 91 1.78 -4.08 -6.60
CA ALA A 91 2.40 -2.75 -6.62
C ALA A 91 3.91 -2.85 -6.39
N MET A 92 4.33 -3.71 -5.47
CA MET A 92 5.75 -3.93 -5.23
C MET A 92 6.44 -4.52 -6.45
N GLY A 93 5.77 -5.43 -7.16
CA GLY A 93 6.28 -5.97 -8.40
C GLY A 93 6.49 -4.90 -9.46
N TRP A 94 5.54 -3.98 -9.57
CA TRP A 94 5.67 -2.86 -10.50
C TRP A 94 6.87 -1.99 -10.12
N LEU A 95 7.01 -1.65 -8.85
CA LEU A 95 8.14 -0.84 -8.38
C LEU A 95 9.47 -1.55 -8.59
N ALA A 96 9.50 -2.87 -8.38
CA ALA A 96 10.73 -3.64 -8.50
C ALA A 96 11.33 -3.59 -9.91
N ARG A 97 10.48 -3.39 -10.94
CA ARG A 97 10.94 -3.27 -12.31
C ARG A 97 11.92 -2.12 -12.48
N TYR A 98 11.80 -1.08 -11.66
CA TYR A 98 12.60 0.13 -11.78
C TYR A 98 13.70 0.22 -10.74
N GLN A 99 13.72 -0.72 -9.78
CA GLN A 99 14.69 -0.70 -8.71
C GLN A 99 16.11 -0.75 -9.24
N ARG A 100 16.36 -1.64 -10.19
CA ARG A 100 17.70 -1.77 -10.77
C ARG A 100 18.13 -0.46 -11.42
N PHE A 101 17.22 0.16 -12.18
CA PHE A 101 17.54 1.41 -12.84
C PHE A 101 17.99 2.47 -11.84
N TRP A 102 17.23 2.65 -10.76
CA TRP A 102 17.55 3.64 -9.74
C TRP A 102 18.84 3.29 -9.01
N THR A 103 19.03 2.03 -8.68
CA THR A 103 20.25 1.58 -8.00
C THR A 103 21.48 1.84 -8.85
N GLU A 104 21.42 1.48 -10.12
CA GLU A 104 22.56 1.70 -11.03
C GLU A 104 22.82 3.19 -11.23
N SER A 105 21.77 4.00 -11.31
CA SER A 105 21.93 5.43 -11.47
C SER A 105 22.61 6.06 -10.26
N LEU A 106 22.22 5.63 -9.05
CA LEU A 106 22.85 6.10 -7.83
C LEU A 106 24.30 5.65 -7.72
N ASP A 107 24.58 4.41 -8.14
CA ASP A 107 25.95 3.90 -8.14
C ASP A 107 26.85 4.71 -9.07
N ARG A 108 26.33 5.05 -10.25
CA ARG A 108 27.09 5.89 -11.19
C ARG A 108 27.36 7.27 -10.61
N LEU A 109 26.38 7.84 -9.93
CA LEU A 109 26.56 9.14 -9.29
C LEU A 109 27.61 9.05 -8.18
N ALA A 110 27.56 8.01 -7.36
CA ALA A 110 28.52 7.83 -6.29
C ALA A 110 29.94 7.69 -6.87
N GLN A 111 30.09 6.92 -7.95
CA GLN A 111 31.40 6.76 -8.60
C GLN A 111 31.90 8.09 -9.16
N ALA A 112 31.01 8.88 -9.74
CA ALA A 112 31.40 10.18 -10.28
C ALA A 112 31.90 11.11 -9.17
N LEU A 113 31.23 11.08 -8.02
CA LEU A 113 31.65 11.89 -6.88
C LEU A 113 33.00 11.45 -6.31
N GLU A 114 33.24 10.12 -6.29
CA GLU A 114 34.50 9.58 -5.80
C GLU A 114 35.70 9.92 -6.69
N ARG A 115 35.45 10.15 -7.96
CA ARG A 115 36.54 10.49 -8.89
C ARG A 115 36.96 11.94 -8.84
N GLN A 116 36.23 12.76 -8.16
CA GLN A 116 36.57 14.19 -8.09
C GLN A 116 37.72 14.39 -7.13
N PRO A 117 38.70 15.22 -7.50
CA PRO A 117 39.87 15.49 -6.65
C PRO A 117 39.47 16.26 -5.40
#